data_eec28b8e649435cb10f42ef5cbad3091
#
_entry.id   eec28b8e649435cb10f42ef5cbad3091
#
_cell.length_a   1.000
_cell.length_b   1.000
_cell.length_c   1.000
_cell.angle_alpha   90.00
_cell.angle_beta   90.00
_cell.angle_gamma   90.00
#
_symmetry.space_group_name_H-M   'P 1'
#
loop_
_entity.id
_entity.type
_entity.pdbx_description
1 polymer ?
#
loop_
_entity_poly.entity_id
_entity_poly.type
_entity_poly.pdbx_seq_one_letter_code
_entity_poly.pdbx_strand_id
1 'polypeptide(L)'
;LANPDIVERYSDNVTNSLHKKNLLQLGEDRFLTSLLLKTFPKRKQIFVSKAVCKTLVPDTFQVLLSQRRRWINSTIHNLMELVFVNDLCGVFCFSMQFLIIVELIGSVVLPLAICFTIYVILFAIFSQPTPYLTLILLGTIIGLPGVLIILTGANLINFFYMVVYIIALPIWNLFLPLYAFWKFDDFSWGETRVIENENNKKEDEVGLFDYSKIYMKEWRETVSYTHLRAHETCADL
;
A
#
# COMPACT_ATOMS: atom_id res chain seq x y z
N LEU A 1 -1.59 -10.07 -19.00
CA LEU A 1 -1.21 -8.68 -19.30
C LEU A 1 -1.56 -8.25 -20.73
N ALA A 2 -1.58 -9.17 -21.70
CA ALA A 2 -1.92 -8.88 -23.11
C ALA A 2 -3.44 -8.81 -23.38
N ASN A 3 -4.29 -8.88 -22.36
CA ASN A 3 -5.74 -8.74 -22.55
C ASN A 3 -6.07 -7.27 -22.88
N PRO A 4 -6.81 -6.99 -23.99
CA PRO A 4 -7.14 -5.63 -24.42
C PRO A 4 -7.87 -4.83 -23.34
N ASP A 5 -8.78 -5.42 -22.59
CA ASP A 5 -9.53 -4.74 -21.52
C ASP A 5 -8.62 -4.23 -20.39
N ILE A 6 -7.54 -4.98 -20.08
CA ILE A 6 -6.57 -4.57 -19.06
C ILE A 6 -5.71 -3.45 -19.62
N VAL A 7 -5.21 -3.59 -20.85
CA VAL A 7 -4.37 -2.59 -21.50
C VAL A 7 -5.11 -1.26 -21.63
N GLU A 8 -6.34 -1.28 -22.14
CA GLU A 8 -7.16 -0.09 -22.33
C GLU A 8 -7.41 0.65 -20.99
N ARG A 9 -7.85 -0.07 -19.96
CA ARG A 9 -8.14 0.53 -18.64
C ARG A 9 -6.90 1.02 -17.92
N TYR A 10 -5.77 0.33 -18.08
CA TYR A 10 -4.51 0.70 -17.45
C TYR A 10 -3.81 1.86 -18.15
N SER A 11 -3.96 1.97 -19.48
CA SER A 11 -3.39 3.04 -20.29
C SER A 11 -4.32 4.27 -20.45
N ASP A 12 -5.48 4.26 -19.79
CA ASP A 12 -6.42 5.40 -19.82
C ASP A 12 -5.80 6.62 -19.13
N ASN A 13 -5.39 7.60 -19.93
CA ASN A 13 -4.78 8.84 -19.42
C ASN A 13 -5.84 9.90 -19.07
N VAL A 14 -7.14 9.64 -19.32
CA VAL A 14 -8.23 10.58 -19.03
C VAL A 14 -8.62 10.47 -17.56
N THR A 15 -8.00 11.26 -16.72
CA THR A 15 -8.21 11.25 -15.27
C THR A 15 -9.12 12.40 -14.83
N ASN A 16 -10.41 12.32 -15.13
CA ASN A 16 -11.39 13.38 -14.83
C ASN A 16 -11.86 13.38 -13.35
N SER A 17 -11.61 12.32 -12.60
CA SER A 17 -12.02 12.21 -11.20
C SER A 17 -10.81 12.01 -10.29
N LEU A 18 -10.92 12.51 -9.05
CA LEU A 18 -9.92 12.32 -8.01
C LEU A 18 -9.66 10.83 -7.74
N HIS A 19 -10.71 10.01 -7.81
CA HIS A 19 -10.59 8.56 -7.66
C HIS A 19 -9.68 7.94 -8.73
N LYS A 20 -9.92 8.23 -10.01
CA LYS A 20 -9.09 7.76 -11.12
C LYS A 20 -7.64 8.25 -11.02
N LYS A 21 -7.43 9.51 -10.60
CA LYS A 21 -6.08 10.03 -10.37
C LYS A 21 -5.33 9.24 -9.30
N ASN A 22 -5.97 8.93 -8.18
CA ASN A 22 -5.36 8.11 -7.12
C ASN A 22 -5.02 6.70 -7.60
N LEU A 23 -5.87 6.07 -8.41
CA LEU A 23 -5.63 4.74 -8.96
C LEU A 23 -4.46 4.72 -9.94
N LEU A 24 -4.47 5.63 -10.92
CA LEU A 24 -3.53 5.61 -12.05
C LEU A 24 -2.19 6.31 -11.76
N GLN A 25 -2.19 7.36 -10.95
CA GLN A 25 -0.98 8.15 -10.69
C GLN A 25 -0.26 7.78 -9.40
N LEU A 26 -0.98 7.34 -8.35
CA LEU A 26 -0.38 7.02 -7.06
C LEU A 26 -0.33 5.53 -6.73
N GLY A 27 -1.15 4.71 -7.37
CA GLY A 27 -1.31 3.29 -7.03
C GLY A 27 -1.46 2.39 -8.25
N GLU A 28 -0.73 2.69 -9.32
CA GLU A 28 -0.78 1.98 -10.59
C GLU A 28 -0.46 0.49 -10.44
N ASP A 29 0.45 0.12 -9.57
CA ASP A 29 0.85 -1.27 -9.28
C ASP A 29 -0.31 -2.07 -8.66
N ARG A 30 -0.99 -1.48 -7.68
CA ARG A 30 -2.16 -2.08 -7.03
C ARG A 30 -3.37 -2.08 -7.96
N PHE A 31 -3.54 -1.02 -8.73
CA PHE A 31 -4.61 -0.93 -9.72
C PHE A 31 -4.48 -2.02 -10.78
N LEU A 32 -3.27 -2.29 -11.27
CA LEU A 32 -3.00 -3.40 -12.18
C LEU A 32 -3.42 -4.74 -11.55
N THR A 33 -3.08 -4.95 -10.28
CA THR A 33 -3.48 -6.15 -9.54
C THR A 33 -5.01 -6.26 -9.43
N SER A 34 -5.68 -5.16 -9.13
CA SER A 34 -7.15 -5.09 -9.05
C SER A 34 -7.81 -5.38 -10.39
N LEU A 35 -7.26 -4.87 -11.49
CA LEU A 35 -7.71 -5.18 -12.84
C LEU A 35 -7.55 -6.65 -13.19
N LEU A 36 -6.43 -7.26 -12.81
CA LEU A 36 -6.19 -8.69 -13.02
C LEU A 36 -7.21 -9.54 -12.27
N LEU A 37 -7.52 -9.22 -11.01
CA LEU A 37 -8.53 -9.91 -10.22
C LEU A 37 -9.94 -9.72 -10.79
N LYS A 38 -10.26 -8.52 -11.30
CA LYS A 38 -11.55 -8.21 -11.91
C LYS A 38 -11.74 -8.94 -13.25
N THR A 39 -10.69 -9.01 -14.06
CA THR A 39 -10.75 -9.67 -15.38
C THR A 39 -10.69 -11.18 -15.29
N PHE A 40 -9.98 -11.71 -14.29
CA PHE A 40 -9.78 -13.16 -14.11
C PHE A 40 -10.11 -13.63 -12.67
N PRO A 41 -11.34 -13.51 -12.21
CA PRO A 41 -11.72 -13.80 -10.82
C PRO A 41 -11.48 -15.27 -10.40
N LYS A 42 -11.49 -16.19 -11.36
CA LYS A 42 -11.22 -17.61 -11.13
C LYS A 42 -9.73 -17.97 -11.10
N ARG A 43 -8.83 -17.06 -11.46
CA ARG A 43 -7.39 -17.29 -11.41
C ARG A 43 -6.83 -16.90 -10.06
N LYS A 44 -5.87 -17.69 -9.57
CA LYS A 44 -5.22 -17.45 -8.28
C LYS A 44 -3.90 -16.73 -8.49
N GLN A 45 -3.61 -15.80 -7.62
CA GLN A 45 -2.27 -15.24 -7.44
C GLN A 45 -1.54 -16.10 -6.40
N ILE A 46 -0.28 -16.40 -6.64
CA ILE A 46 0.55 -17.20 -5.74
C ILE A 46 1.76 -16.40 -5.28
N PHE A 47 2.13 -16.57 -4.03
CA PHE A 47 3.35 -16.02 -3.48
C PHE A 47 4.54 -16.93 -3.83
N VAL A 48 5.58 -16.33 -4.40
CA VAL A 48 6.83 -17.04 -4.74
C VAL A 48 7.94 -16.55 -3.83
N SER A 49 8.29 -17.33 -2.82
CA SER A 49 9.30 -16.97 -1.80
C SER A 49 10.72 -16.76 -2.35
N LYS A 50 11.02 -17.34 -3.50
CA LYS A 50 12.33 -17.18 -4.18
C LYS A 50 12.46 -15.88 -5.00
N ALA A 51 11.33 -15.19 -5.27
CA ALA A 51 11.34 -13.90 -5.93
C ALA A 51 11.69 -12.82 -4.91
N VAL A 52 12.97 -12.51 -4.79
CA VAL A 52 13.52 -11.55 -3.82
C VAL A 52 13.88 -10.25 -4.52
N CYS A 53 13.37 -9.14 -4.02
CA CYS A 53 13.74 -7.80 -4.47
C CYS A 53 14.42 -7.06 -3.32
N LYS A 54 15.59 -6.46 -3.59
CA LYS A 54 16.27 -5.57 -2.64
C LYS A 54 15.98 -4.13 -3.00
N THR A 55 15.55 -3.35 -2.04
CA THR A 55 15.21 -1.93 -2.23
C THR A 55 15.78 -1.07 -1.11
N LEU A 56 15.94 0.21 -1.37
CA LEU A 56 16.35 1.19 -0.38
C LEU A 56 15.13 1.69 0.40
N VAL A 57 15.28 1.78 1.71
CA VAL A 57 14.25 2.33 2.59
C VAL A 57 14.44 3.83 2.70
N PRO A 58 13.37 4.64 2.83
CA PRO A 58 13.50 6.07 3.12
C PRO A 58 14.33 6.31 4.37
N ASP A 59 15.34 7.16 4.26
CA ASP A 59 16.26 7.54 5.34
C ASP A 59 15.81 8.78 6.10
N THR A 60 14.96 9.61 5.48
CA THR A 60 14.43 10.83 6.08
C THR A 60 12.93 10.74 6.34
N PHE A 61 12.48 11.42 7.39
CA PHE A 61 11.06 11.44 7.76
C PHE A 61 10.18 12.10 6.70
N GLN A 62 10.68 13.11 5.98
CA GLN A 62 9.93 13.78 4.91
C GLN A 62 9.67 12.85 3.73
N VAL A 63 10.68 12.08 3.31
CA VAL A 63 10.55 11.09 2.24
C VAL A 63 9.57 9.98 2.67
N LEU A 64 9.67 9.51 3.91
CA LEU A 64 8.72 8.54 4.48
C LEU A 64 7.29 9.09 4.46
N LEU A 65 7.09 10.33 4.87
CA LEU A 65 5.79 11.00 4.91
C LEU A 65 5.16 11.08 3.51
N SER A 66 5.92 11.53 2.52
CA SER A 66 5.50 11.60 1.13
C SER A 66 5.16 10.21 0.56
N GLN A 67 6.00 9.21 0.82
CA GLN A 67 5.77 7.84 0.39
C GLN A 67 4.49 7.26 1.02
N ARG A 68 4.30 7.42 2.33
CA ARG A 68 3.13 6.90 3.06
C ARG A 68 1.84 7.60 2.67
N ARG A 69 1.88 8.90 2.41
CA ARG A 69 0.73 9.64 1.85
C ARG A 69 0.21 8.96 0.59
N ARG A 70 1.09 8.71 -0.38
CA ARG A 70 0.73 8.04 -1.65
C ARG A 70 0.15 6.64 -1.38
N TRP A 71 0.83 5.86 -0.56
CA TRP A 71 0.43 4.47 -0.29
C TRP A 71 -0.91 4.36 0.43
N ILE A 72 -1.18 5.21 1.41
CA ILE A 72 -2.45 5.20 2.14
C ILE A 72 -3.60 5.61 1.22
N ASN A 73 -3.46 6.73 0.50
CA ASN A 73 -4.50 7.21 -0.40
C ASN A 73 -4.78 6.20 -1.54
N SER A 74 -3.74 5.69 -2.20
CA SER A 74 -3.92 4.70 -3.25
C SER A 74 -4.51 3.39 -2.73
N THR A 75 -4.17 2.96 -1.51
CA THR A 75 -4.74 1.75 -0.90
C THR A 75 -6.24 1.86 -0.74
N ILE A 76 -6.74 2.96 -0.18
CA ILE A 76 -8.17 3.18 0.04
C ILE A 76 -8.92 3.13 -1.29
N HIS A 77 -8.42 3.84 -2.32
CA HIS A 77 -9.07 3.86 -3.63
C HIS A 77 -9.04 2.49 -4.33
N ASN A 78 -7.94 1.74 -4.19
CA ASN A 78 -7.87 0.38 -4.72
C ASN A 78 -8.77 -0.61 -3.96
N LEU A 79 -8.89 -0.48 -2.63
CA LEU A 79 -9.84 -1.28 -1.85
C LEU A 79 -11.29 -0.98 -2.26
N MET A 80 -11.62 0.29 -2.54
CA MET A 80 -12.94 0.65 -3.07
C MET A 80 -13.24 -0.04 -4.40
N GLU A 81 -12.29 -0.10 -5.33
CA GLU A 81 -12.44 -0.85 -6.59
C GLU A 81 -12.64 -2.34 -6.34
N LEU A 82 -11.90 -2.93 -5.41
CA LEU A 82 -11.98 -4.36 -5.10
C LEU A 82 -13.30 -4.76 -4.42
N VAL A 83 -13.92 -3.87 -3.64
CA VAL A 83 -15.24 -4.13 -3.04
C VAL A 83 -16.30 -4.45 -4.10
N PHE A 84 -16.21 -3.84 -5.28
CA PHE A 84 -17.16 -4.03 -6.37
C PHE A 84 -16.81 -5.21 -7.30
N VAL A 85 -15.74 -5.95 -7.01
CA VAL A 85 -15.38 -7.14 -7.78
C VAL A 85 -16.25 -8.32 -7.35
N ASN A 86 -17.05 -8.84 -8.29
CA ASN A 86 -17.87 -10.03 -8.06
C ASN A 86 -17.03 -11.30 -8.16
N ASP A 87 -17.54 -12.40 -7.56
CA ASP A 87 -16.96 -13.74 -7.64
C ASP A 87 -15.55 -13.92 -7.04
N LEU A 88 -15.17 -13.07 -6.08
CA LEU A 88 -13.98 -13.31 -5.28
C LEU A 88 -14.14 -14.57 -4.42
N CYS A 89 -13.03 -15.28 -4.22
CA CYS A 89 -12.98 -16.55 -3.49
C CYS A 89 -13.57 -16.44 -2.08
N GLY A 90 -14.33 -17.46 -1.67
CA GLY A 90 -14.86 -17.63 -0.32
C GLY A 90 -16.37 -17.45 -0.20
N VAL A 91 -16.90 -17.73 0.99
CA VAL A 91 -18.34 -17.68 1.29
C VAL A 91 -18.57 -16.87 2.56
N PHE A 92 -19.48 -15.90 2.52
CA PHE A 92 -19.91 -15.06 3.63
C PHE A 92 -18.74 -14.41 4.38
N CYS A 93 -18.60 -14.56 5.70
CA CYS A 93 -17.51 -13.94 6.51
C CYS A 93 -16.11 -14.45 6.18
N PHE A 94 -15.97 -15.57 5.46
CA PHE A 94 -14.70 -16.09 4.96
C PHE A 94 -14.46 -15.73 3.49
N SER A 95 -15.25 -14.83 2.94
CA SER A 95 -15.07 -14.30 1.60
C SER A 95 -13.94 -13.26 1.58
N MET A 96 -13.14 -13.27 0.52
CA MET A 96 -12.15 -12.21 0.26
C MET A 96 -12.81 -10.82 0.19
N GLN A 97 -14.03 -10.74 -0.33
CA GLN A 97 -14.78 -9.49 -0.40
C GLN A 97 -15.11 -8.94 1.01
N PHE A 98 -15.51 -9.81 1.94
CA PHE A 98 -15.72 -9.42 3.33
C PHE A 98 -14.44 -8.87 3.99
N LEU A 99 -13.31 -9.55 3.78
CA LEU A 99 -12.02 -9.08 4.29
C LEU A 99 -11.63 -7.72 3.72
N ILE A 100 -11.85 -7.48 2.42
CA ILE A 100 -11.59 -6.19 1.77
C ILE A 100 -12.45 -5.08 2.38
N ILE A 101 -13.74 -5.35 2.64
CA ILE A 101 -14.64 -4.39 3.28
C ILE A 101 -14.15 -4.06 4.71
N VAL A 102 -13.78 -5.08 5.49
CA VAL A 102 -13.26 -4.88 6.85
C VAL A 102 -11.95 -4.09 6.83
N GLU A 103 -11.06 -4.38 5.89
CA GLU A 103 -9.79 -3.65 5.71
C GLU A 103 -10.04 -2.19 5.32
N LEU A 104 -10.99 -1.92 4.41
CA LEU A 104 -11.36 -0.56 4.01
C LEU A 104 -11.91 0.23 5.20
N ILE A 105 -12.87 -0.34 5.92
CA ILE A 105 -13.45 0.30 7.12
C ILE A 105 -12.35 0.51 8.17
N GLY A 106 -11.53 -0.51 8.42
CA GLY A 106 -10.42 -0.44 9.36
C GLY A 106 -9.45 0.67 9.04
N SER A 107 -9.05 0.82 7.78
CA SER A 107 -8.10 1.86 7.34
C SER A 107 -8.62 3.27 7.59
N VAL A 108 -9.93 3.51 7.42
CA VAL A 108 -10.56 4.82 7.64
C VAL A 108 -10.79 5.10 9.12
N VAL A 109 -11.19 4.07 9.89
CA VAL A 109 -11.55 4.22 11.31
C VAL A 109 -10.32 4.20 12.23
N LEU A 110 -9.20 3.65 11.77
CA LEU A 110 -8.00 3.45 12.58
C LEU A 110 -7.47 4.72 13.27
N PRO A 111 -7.37 5.90 12.63
CA PRO A 111 -6.95 7.12 13.32
C PRO A 111 -7.86 7.49 14.49
N LEU A 112 -9.19 7.34 14.31
CA LEU A 112 -10.17 7.59 15.36
C LEU A 112 -10.04 6.59 16.51
N ALA A 113 -9.79 5.33 16.21
CA ALA A 113 -9.56 4.29 17.21
C ALA A 113 -8.34 4.58 18.09
N ILE A 114 -7.24 5.10 17.51
CA ILE A 114 -6.06 5.52 18.28
C ILE A 114 -6.38 6.73 19.16
N CYS A 115 -7.08 7.73 18.64
CA CYS A 115 -7.55 8.87 19.46
C CYS A 115 -8.39 8.40 20.65
N PHE A 116 -9.32 7.48 20.40
CA PHE A 116 -10.17 6.92 21.46
C PHE A 116 -9.34 6.12 22.48
N THR A 117 -8.36 5.37 22.04
CA THR A 117 -7.44 4.62 22.91
C THR A 117 -6.68 5.57 23.84
N ILE A 118 -6.13 6.66 23.30
CA ILE A 118 -5.43 7.69 24.10
C ILE A 118 -6.40 8.32 25.08
N TYR A 119 -7.60 8.67 24.65
CA TYR A 119 -8.64 9.23 25.52
C TYR A 119 -8.97 8.29 26.68
N VAL A 120 -9.19 6.98 26.43
CA VAL A 120 -9.49 5.99 27.48
C VAL A 120 -8.36 5.88 28.49
N ILE A 121 -7.11 5.88 28.04
CA ILE A 121 -5.95 5.83 28.93
C ILE A 121 -5.88 7.07 29.81
N LEU A 122 -6.04 8.27 29.24
CA LEU A 122 -6.03 9.52 29.98
C LEU A 122 -7.22 9.60 30.96
N PHE A 123 -8.41 9.19 30.52
CA PHE A 123 -9.59 9.14 31.37
C PHE A 123 -9.39 8.19 32.57
N ALA A 124 -8.76 7.03 32.34
CA ALA A 124 -8.48 6.06 33.41
C ALA A 124 -7.48 6.60 34.46
N ILE A 125 -6.57 7.49 34.05
CA ILE A 125 -5.59 8.10 34.97
C ILE A 125 -6.22 9.23 35.79
N PHE A 126 -7.04 10.06 35.16
CA PHE A 126 -7.50 11.32 35.79
C PHE A 126 -8.92 11.27 36.36
N SER A 127 -9.72 10.27 36.00
CA SER A 127 -11.15 10.22 36.38
C SER A 127 -11.49 9.03 37.29
N GLN A 128 -12.50 9.26 38.15
CA GLN A 128 -13.13 8.23 38.97
C GLN A 128 -14.62 8.19 38.60
N PRO A 129 -15.24 7.00 38.44
CA PRO A 129 -14.67 5.64 38.56
C PRO A 129 -13.85 5.22 37.30
N THR A 130 -12.80 4.46 37.54
CA THR A 130 -11.96 3.93 36.44
C THR A 130 -12.74 2.93 35.58
N PRO A 131 -12.64 3.01 34.22
CA PRO A 131 -13.35 2.11 33.31
C PRO A 131 -12.65 0.75 33.19
N TYR A 132 -12.67 -0.05 34.23
CA TYR A 132 -11.94 -1.33 34.33
C TYR A 132 -12.21 -2.27 33.15
N LEU A 133 -13.47 -2.43 32.72
CA LEU A 133 -13.83 -3.32 31.62
C LEU A 133 -13.14 -2.90 30.31
N THR A 134 -13.15 -1.62 30.00
CA THR A 134 -12.51 -1.07 28.79
C THR A 134 -11.00 -1.23 28.83
N LEU A 135 -10.39 -1.04 30.01
CA LEU A 135 -8.95 -1.23 30.19
C LEU A 135 -8.53 -2.71 30.05
N ILE A 136 -9.32 -3.64 30.60
CA ILE A 136 -9.08 -5.06 30.44
C ILE A 136 -9.18 -5.46 28.97
N LEU A 137 -10.21 -5.00 28.27
CA LEU A 137 -10.38 -5.27 26.84
C LEU A 137 -9.22 -4.71 26.02
N LEU A 138 -8.82 -3.46 26.26
CA LEU A 138 -7.69 -2.82 25.61
C LEU A 138 -6.37 -3.58 25.88
N GLY A 139 -6.13 -3.94 27.15
CA GLY A 139 -4.96 -4.72 27.56
C GLY A 139 -4.92 -6.09 26.89
N THR A 140 -6.09 -6.73 26.74
CA THR A 140 -6.19 -8.01 26.02
C THR A 140 -5.85 -7.86 24.54
N ILE A 141 -6.41 -6.85 23.87
CA ILE A 141 -6.15 -6.62 22.44
C ILE A 141 -4.67 -6.33 22.18
N ILE A 142 -4.06 -5.46 22.98
CA ILE A 142 -2.65 -5.08 22.83
C ILE A 142 -1.71 -6.20 23.28
N GLY A 143 -2.07 -6.93 24.33
CA GLY A 143 -1.24 -7.98 24.93
C GLY A 143 -1.30 -9.32 24.20
N LEU A 144 -2.41 -9.64 23.52
CA LEU A 144 -2.60 -10.94 22.86
C LEU A 144 -1.48 -11.30 21.87
N PRO A 145 -0.99 -10.40 20.99
CA PRO A 145 0.14 -10.70 20.13
C PRO A 145 1.39 -11.10 20.89
N GLY A 146 1.66 -10.47 22.04
CA GLY A 146 2.78 -10.81 22.90
C GLY A 146 2.67 -12.20 23.52
N VAL A 147 1.46 -12.57 23.97
CA VAL A 147 1.18 -13.93 24.47
C VAL A 147 1.40 -14.95 23.35
N LEU A 148 0.93 -14.67 22.14
CA LEU A 148 1.12 -15.57 20.99
C LEU A 148 2.61 -15.73 20.63
N ILE A 149 3.41 -14.67 20.67
CA ILE A 149 4.87 -14.73 20.44
C ILE A 149 5.52 -15.68 21.45
N ILE A 150 5.14 -15.60 22.72
CA ILE A 150 5.69 -16.46 23.76
C ILE A 150 5.24 -17.92 23.58
N LEU A 151 3.95 -18.15 23.31
CA LEU A 151 3.39 -19.50 23.13
C LEU A 151 3.95 -20.21 21.88
N THR A 152 4.26 -19.49 20.83
CA THR A 152 4.85 -20.06 19.61
C THR A 152 6.35 -20.35 19.73
N GLY A 153 6.97 -20.03 20.88
CA GLY A 153 8.40 -20.23 21.08
C GLY A 153 9.28 -19.35 20.19
N ALA A 154 8.73 -18.23 19.70
CA ALA A 154 9.48 -17.28 18.88
C ALA A 154 10.57 -16.58 19.71
N ASN A 155 11.61 -16.09 19.04
CA ASN A 155 12.70 -15.38 19.71
C ASN A 155 12.17 -14.18 20.51
N LEU A 156 12.68 -14.00 21.74
CA LEU A 156 12.34 -12.86 22.62
C LEU A 156 12.57 -11.49 21.97
N ILE A 157 13.44 -11.42 20.96
CA ILE A 157 13.65 -10.21 20.19
C ILE A 157 12.37 -9.74 19.48
N ASN A 158 11.50 -10.68 19.09
CA ASN A 158 10.21 -10.35 18.46
C ASN A 158 9.25 -9.66 19.44
N PHE A 159 9.32 -10.04 20.72
CA PHE A 159 8.59 -9.36 21.78
C PHE A 159 9.09 -7.91 21.96
N PHE A 160 10.39 -7.69 21.92
CA PHE A 160 10.96 -6.35 21.97
C PHE A 160 10.49 -5.49 20.77
N TYR A 161 10.53 -6.03 19.55
CA TYR A 161 10.00 -5.34 18.37
C TYR A 161 8.51 -5.04 18.47
N MET A 162 7.73 -5.92 19.09
CA MET A 162 6.31 -5.67 19.37
C MET A 162 6.12 -4.45 20.27
N VAL A 163 6.91 -4.34 21.34
CA VAL A 163 6.83 -3.17 22.24
C VAL A 163 7.21 -1.88 21.52
N VAL A 164 8.28 -1.89 20.72
CA VAL A 164 8.66 -0.75 19.86
C VAL A 164 7.53 -0.38 18.90
N TYR A 165 6.89 -1.37 18.29
CA TYR A 165 5.76 -1.15 17.39
C TYR A 165 4.57 -0.50 18.12
N ILE A 166 4.23 -0.96 19.33
CA ILE A 166 3.13 -0.37 20.13
C ILE A 166 3.42 1.11 20.44
N ILE A 167 4.66 1.44 20.79
CA ILE A 167 5.05 2.84 21.03
C ILE A 167 4.95 3.68 19.73
N ALA A 168 5.23 3.07 18.59
CA ALA A 168 5.17 3.72 17.29
C ALA A 168 3.75 3.81 16.69
N LEU A 169 2.75 3.11 17.26
CA LEU A 169 1.36 3.10 16.77
C LEU A 169 0.76 4.49 16.53
N PRO A 170 0.93 5.49 17.41
CA PRO A 170 0.40 6.82 17.15
C PRO A 170 0.97 7.47 15.88
N ILE A 171 2.23 7.20 15.55
CA ILE A 171 2.85 7.72 14.32
C ILE A 171 2.25 7.01 13.10
N TRP A 172 2.22 5.67 13.11
CA TRP A 172 1.82 4.86 11.97
C TRP A 172 0.31 4.89 11.68
N ASN A 173 -0.49 4.86 12.74
CA ASN A 173 -1.95 4.66 12.62
C ASN A 173 -2.77 5.92 12.90
N LEU A 174 -2.16 7.01 13.39
CA LEU A 174 -2.82 8.29 13.57
C LEU A 174 -2.17 9.37 12.69
N PHE A 175 -0.90 9.68 12.92
CA PHE A 175 -0.27 10.84 12.28
C PHE A 175 -0.15 10.67 10.75
N LEU A 176 0.37 9.54 10.27
CA LEU A 176 0.56 9.28 8.84
C LEU A 176 -0.77 9.19 8.07
N PRO A 177 -1.81 8.46 8.54
CA PRO A 177 -3.09 8.46 7.87
C PRO A 177 -3.79 9.83 7.89
N LEU A 178 -3.70 10.56 9.00
CA LEU A 178 -4.30 11.89 9.09
C LEU A 178 -3.64 12.86 8.08
N TYR A 179 -2.32 12.82 7.99
CA TYR A 179 -1.59 13.59 6.99
C TYR A 179 -1.95 13.18 5.55
N ALA A 180 -2.06 11.87 5.29
CA ALA A 180 -2.46 11.38 3.99
C ALA A 180 -3.87 11.86 3.60
N PHE A 181 -4.82 11.84 4.53
CA PHE A 181 -6.18 12.33 4.29
C PHE A 181 -6.23 13.84 4.14
N TRP A 182 -5.41 14.59 4.87
CA TRP A 182 -5.29 16.04 4.71
C TRP A 182 -4.76 16.43 3.33
N LYS A 183 -3.85 15.62 2.77
CA LYS A 183 -3.20 15.82 1.48
C LYS A 183 -3.69 14.82 0.41
N PHE A 184 -5.00 14.52 0.40
CA PHE A 184 -5.56 13.50 -0.51
C PHE A 184 -5.61 13.95 -1.97
N ASP A 185 -5.53 15.23 -2.23
CA ASP A 185 -5.51 15.87 -3.55
C ASP A 185 -4.09 16.12 -4.10
N ASP A 186 -3.07 15.81 -3.32
CA ASP A 186 -1.68 15.99 -3.72
C ASP A 186 -1.16 14.73 -4.44
N PHE A 187 -0.97 14.84 -5.75
CA PHE A 187 -0.50 13.76 -6.63
C PHE A 187 1.01 13.84 -6.92
N SER A 188 1.75 14.74 -6.25
CA SER A 188 3.19 14.85 -6.44
C SER A 188 3.88 13.54 -6.08
N TRP A 189 4.75 13.07 -6.94
CA TRP A 189 5.73 12.04 -6.63
C TRP A 189 6.80 12.72 -5.76
N GLY A 190 7.03 12.17 -4.56
CA GLY A 190 8.14 12.63 -3.75
C GLY A 190 9.47 12.46 -4.51
N GLU A 191 10.58 12.91 -3.95
CA GLU A 191 11.91 12.87 -4.54
C GLU A 191 12.27 11.46 -5.04
N THR A 192 11.79 11.12 -6.23
CA THR A 192 12.45 10.14 -7.07
C THR A 192 13.77 10.78 -7.47
N ARG A 193 14.89 10.06 -7.42
CA ARG A 193 16.19 10.52 -7.91
C ARG A 193 16.00 11.43 -9.11
N VAL A 194 16.13 12.72 -8.90
CA VAL A 194 16.32 13.65 -10.00
C VAL A 194 17.63 13.21 -10.61
N ILE A 195 17.59 12.58 -11.78
CA ILE A 195 18.79 12.46 -12.60
C ILE A 195 19.11 13.91 -12.92
N GLU A 196 20.12 14.46 -12.28
CA GLU A 196 20.72 15.74 -12.65
C GLU A 196 21.27 15.60 -14.08
N ASN A 197 20.38 15.69 -15.04
CA ASN A 197 20.77 16.07 -16.37
C ASN A 197 20.97 17.58 -16.32
N GLU A 198 22.23 17.96 -16.27
CA GLU A 198 22.68 19.31 -16.63
C GLU A 198 21.86 19.78 -17.84
N ASN A 199 21.04 20.76 -17.60
CA ASN A 199 20.61 21.83 -18.46
C ASN A 199 19.15 22.19 -18.19
N ASN A 200 19.02 23.33 -17.49
CA ASN A 200 17.83 24.15 -17.40
C ASN A 200 16.93 24.05 -18.63
N LYS A 201 15.85 23.30 -18.54
CA LYS A 201 14.65 23.55 -19.34
C LYS A 201 13.42 23.36 -18.44
N LYS A 202 12.69 24.46 -18.39
CA LYS A 202 11.44 24.71 -17.70
C LYS A 202 10.52 23.50 -17.64
N GLU A 203 10.16 23.12 -16.43
CA GLU A 203 8.95 22.39 -16.07
C GLU A 203 7.76 23.15 -16.63
N ASP A 204 7.18 22.72 -17.70
CA ASP A 204 5.79 23.06 -18.11
C ASP A 204 5.37 22.38 -19.43
N GLU A 205 6.05 21.34 -19.87
CA GLU A 205 5.49 20.47 -20.87
C GLU A 205 5.39 19.05 -20.29
N VAL A 206 4.20 18.69 -19.84
CA VAL A 206 3.78 17.29 -19.80
C VAL A 206 3.94 16.81 -21.24
N GLY A 207 5.11 16.23 -21.52
CA GLY A 207 5.42 15.74 -22.84
C GLY A 207 4.37 14.72 -23.22
N LEU A 208 3.53 15.07 -24.15
CA LEU A 208 2.63 14.14 -24.81
C LEU A 208 3.52 13.00 -25.32
N PHE A 209 3.38 11.85 -24.70
CA PHE A 209 4.12 10.66 -25.07
C PHE A 209 3.78 10.33 -26.53
N ASP A 210 4.77 10.41 -27.39
CA ASP A 210 4.59 10.16 -28.82
C ASP A 210 4.50 8.66 -29.08
N TYR A 211 3.29 8.16 -29.16
CA TYR A 211 2.98 6.76 -29.44
C TYR A 211 3.59 6.24 -30.74
N SER A 212 3.94 7.13 -31.70
CA SER A 212 4.55 6.73 -32.95
C SER A 212 5.99 6.23 -32.79
N LYS A 213 6.61 6.54 -31.64
CA LYS A 213 7.98 6.07 -31.29
C LYS A 213 8.03 4.71 -30.59
N ILE A 214 6.87 4.13 -30.28
CA ILE A 214 6.82 2.77 -29.72
C ILE A 214 6.99 1.78 -30.87
N TYR A 215 8.19 1.23 -31.01
CA TYR A 215 8.38 0.07 -31.87
C TYR A 215 7.69 -1.14 -31.24
N MET A 216 6.58 -1.55 -31.85
CA MET A 216 5.90 -2.79 -31.46
C MET A 216 6.83 -3.96 -31.84
N LYS A 217 7.54 -4.49 -30.85
CA LYS A 217 8.32 -5.72 -30.98
C LYS A 217 7.46 -6.92 -30.61
N GLU A 218 7.64 -8.03 -31.29
CA GLU A 218 7.00 -9.26 -30.88
C GLU A 218 7.47 -9.64 -29.45
N TRP A 219 6.54 -10.14 -28.64
CA TRP A 219 6.79 -10.50 -27.26
C TRP A 219 8.03 -11.43 -27.09
N ARG A 220 8.25 -12.35 -28.03
CA ARG A 220 9.38 -13.27 -28.03
C ARG A 220 10.73 -12.55 -28.16
N GLU A 221 10.83 -11.51 -28.95
CA GLU A 221 12.06 -10.72 -29.11
C GLU A 221 12.36 -9.90 -27.85
N THR A 222 11.32 -9.33 -27.22
CA THR A 222 11.48 -8.56 -25.98
C THR A 222 11.92 -9.44 -24.82
N VAL A 223 11.38 -10.65 -24.69
CA VAL A 223 11.75 -11.60 -23.64
C VAL A 223 13.17 -12.12 -23.81
N SER A 224 13.60 -12.43 -25.06
CA SER A 224 14.97 -12.85 -25.30
C SER A 224 15.99 -11.77 -24.96
N TYR A 225 15.71 -10.51 -25.26
CA TYR A 225 16.56 -9.38 -24.91
C TYR A 225 16.67 -9.14 -23.39
N THR A 226 15.57 -9.24 -22.66
CA THR A 226 15.57 -9.09 -21.20
C THR A 226 16.31 -10.24 -20.50
N HIS A 227 16.24 -11.46 -21.01
CA HIS A 227 17.01 -12.61 -20.52
C HIS A 227 18.51 -12.47 -20.77
N LEU A 228 18.92 -12.01 -21.96
CA LEU A 228 20.32 -11.77 -22.28
C LEU A 228 20.92 -10.68 -21.38
N ARG A 229 20.22 -9.58 -21.18
CA ARG A 229 20.69 -8.49 -20.30
C ARG A 229 20.73 -8.87 -18.81
N ALA A 230 19.83 -9.72 -18.35
CA ALA A 230 19.87 -10.24 -16.98
C ALA A 230 21.06 -11.18 -16.77
N HIS A 231 21.51 -11.90 -17.80
CA HIS A 231 22.72 -12.73 -17.74
C HIS A 231 24.00 -11.89 -17.74
N GLU A 232 24.07 -10.82 -18.51
CA GLU A 232 25.23 -9.91 -18.54
C GLU A 232 25.42 -9.20 -17.19
N THR A 233 24.33 -8.73 -16.54
CA THR A 233 24.41 -8.07 -15.21
C THR A 233 24.72 -9.03 -14.07
N CYS A 234 24.54 -10.34 -14.22
CA CYS A 234 24.95 -11.34 -13.23
C CYS A 234 26.40 -11.82 -13.41
N ALA A 235 27.03 -11.57 -14.56
CA ALA A 235 28.42 -11.95 -14.81
C ALA A 235 29.43 -10.89 -14.31
N ASP A 236 28.96 -9.66 -14.03
CA ASP A 236 29.79 -8.53 -13.57
C ASP A 236 29.69 -8.26 -12.05
N LEU A 237 29.11 -9.18 -11.25
CA LEU A 237 29.04 -9.19 -9.80
C LEU A 237 29.74 -10.41 -9.20
#